data_f71878e6770513539ba801f966bb863a
#
_entry.id   f71878e6770513539ba801f966bb863a
#
_cell.length_a   1.000
_cell.length_b   1.000
_cell.length_c   1.000
_cell.angle_alpha   90.00
_cell.angle_beta   90.00
_cell.angle_gamma   90.00
#
_symmetry.space_group_name_H-M   'P 1'
#
loop_
_entity.id
_entity.type
_entity.pdbx_description
1 polymer ?
#
loop_
_entity_poly.entity_id
_entity_poly.type
_entity_poly.pdbx_seq_one_letter_code
_entity_poly.pdbx_strand_id
1 'polypeptide(L)'
;WSADDATEMTRKDNGIFTWTGKMTAGSFKFITTLGSFLPSYNKGTDGKLVLRTSADQPDESFTIEEEFNYVVEANLFTGVITLTQTENLRPAYDQLYFVGGMNDWGFVPMKKDVLDPFLFRYARLFDAGQGGEFKFGTSEGSWESMYKAKNANAAYTDTEMVFVKGFDPDNKWVLKDAECGKAYK
;
A
#
# COMPACT_ATOMS: atom_id res chain seq x y z
N TRP A 1 8.23 -22.34 10.75
CA TRP A 1 9.10 -21.40 10.05
C TRP A 1 9.38 -21.93 8.64
N SER A 2 9.07 -21.12 7.62
CA SER A 2 9.39 -21.42 6.22
C SER A 2 10.10 -20.19 5.63
N ALA A 3 11.24 -20.39 5.01
CA ALA A 3 11.94 -19.32 4.31
C ALA A 3 11.34 -19.08 2.91
N ASP A 4 10.71 -20.11 2.34
CA ASP A 4 10.06 -20.03 1.02
C ASP A 4 8.75 -19.24 1.07
N ASP A 5 8.06 -19.23 2.23
CA ASP A 5 6.79 -18.54 2.44
C ASP A 5 6.98 -17.16 3.10
N ALA A 6 8.20 -16.64 3.14
CA ALA A 6 8.46 -15.34 3.72
C ALA A 6 7.78 -14.22 2.93
N THR A 7 7.18 -13.28 3.65
CA THR A 7 6.51 -12.13 3.03
C THR A 7 7.51 -11.04 2.67
N GLU A 8 7.46 -10.56 1.45
CA GLU A 8 8.33 -9.50 0.98
C GLU A 8 7.98 -8.15 1.62
N MET A 9 8.99 -7.43 2.07
CA MET A 9 8.85 -6.06 2.56
C MET A 9 9.10 -5.06 1.44
N THR A 10 8.36 -3.97 1.46
CA THR A 10 8.55 -2.87 0.52
C THR A 10 9.72 -1.99 0.95
N ARG A 11 10.65 -1.76 0.05
CA ARG A 11 11.72 -0.77 0.26
C ARG A 11 11.13 0.63 0.16
N LYS A 12 11.16 1.38 1.27
CA LYS A 12 10.68 2.77 1.36
C LYS A 12 11.78 3.77 1.01
N ASP A 13 12.99 3.50 1.46
CA ASP A 13 14.18 4.31 1.21
C ASP A 13 15.42 3.40 1.30
N ASN A 14 16.60 3.96 1.08
CA ASN A 14 17.85 3.23 1.21
C ASN A 14 17.97 2.63 2.62
N GLY A 15 18.01 1.31 2.73
CA GLY A 15 18.09 0.59 4.00
C GLY A 15 16.87 0.69 4.92
N ILE A 16 15.74 1.27 4.46
CA ILE A 16 14.48 1.30 5.21
C ILE A 16 13.43 0.47 4.47
N PHE A 17 12.86 -0.50 5.18
CA PHE A 17 11.87 -1.43 4.66
C PHE A 17 10.60 -1.38 5.50
N THR A 18 9.45 -1.49 4.85
CA THR A 18 8.14 -1.49 5.52
C THR A 18 7.30 -2.67 5.06
N TRP A 19 6.46 -3.13 5.97
CA TRP A 19 5.43 -4.13 5.68
C TRP A 19 4.18 -3.81 6.51
N THR A 20 3.01 -4.09 5.98
CA THR A 20 1.75 -3.91 6.70
C THR A 20 0.89 -5.15 6.51
N GLY A 21 0.43 -5.71 7.61
CA GLY A 21 -0.43 -6.89 7.57
C GLY A 21 -0.79 -7.40 8.96
N LYS A 22 -1.56 -8.49 8.95
CA LYS A 22 -1.93 -9.19 10.17
C LYS A 22 -0.76 -10.09 10.62
N MET A 23 -0.36 -9.96 11.86
CA MET A 23 0.58 -10.86 12.53
C MET A 23 -0.12 -11.58 13.67
N THR A 24 0.09 -12.87 13.77
CA THR A 24 -0.31 -13.67 14.93
C THR A 24 0.75 -13.57 16.02
N ALA A 25 0.35 -13.83 17.27
CA ALA A 25 1.32 -13.95 18.36
C ALA A 25 2.37 -15.02 18.03
N GLY A 26 3.64 -14.69 18.25
CA GLY A 26 4.75 -15.58 17.89
C GLY A 26 6.05 -14.83 17.66
N SER A 27 7.00 -15.48 17.02
CA SER A 27 8.32 -14.93 16.77
C SER A 27 8.54 -14.67 15.27
N PHE A 28 9.37 -13.68 14.94
CA PHE A 28 9.75 -13.37 13.58
C PHE A 28 11.19 -12.85 13.50
N LYS A 29 11.77 -12.93 12.32
CA LYS A 29 13.03 -12.32 11.91
C LYS A 29 12.95 -11.92 10.44
N PHE A 30 13.97 -11.21 9.97
CA PHE A 30 14.02 -10.79 8.58
C PHE A 30 15.09 -11.61 7.85
N ILE A 31 14.73 -12.16 6.70
CA ILE A 31 15.68 -12.83 5.79
C ILE A 31 15.99 -11.92 4.61
N THR A 32 17.17 -12.05 4.02
CA THR A 32 17.59 -11.22 2.90
C THR A 32 17.37 -11.88 1.55
N THR A 33 17.10 -13.19 1.56
CA THR A 33 16.89 -14.00 0.36
C THR A 33 15.77 -14.98 0.61
N LEU A 34 14.76 -14.98 -0.26
CA LEU A 34 13.67 -15.94 -0.22
C LEU A 34 14.24 -17.38 -0.32
N GLY A 35 13.69 -18.29 0.47
CA GLY A 35 14.14 -19.68 0.51
C GLY A 35 15.41 -19.92 1.35
N SER A 36 15.99 -18.90 1.97
CA SER A 36 17.18 -19.05 2.80
C SER A 36 17.05 -18.32 4.14
N PHE A 37 17.40 -19.01 5.24
CA PHE A 37 17.48 -18.39 6.55
C PHE A 37 18.76 -17.59 6.80
N LEU A 38 19.69 -17.60 5.88
CA LEU A 38 20.95 -16.85 5.95
C LEU A 38 21.26 -16.19 4.60
N PRO A 39 21.74 -14.94 4.59
CA PRO A 39 21.83 -14.03 5.73
C PRO A 39 20.47 -13.60 6.27
N SER A 40 20.42 -13.22 7.56
CA SER A 40 19.20 -12.73 8.21
C SER A 40 19.51 -11.56 9.14
N TYR A 41 18.50 -10.74 9.44
CA TYR A 41 18.54 -9.76 10.51
C TYR A 41 17.77 -10.29 11.69
N ASN A 42 18.47 -10.47 12.78
CA ASN A 42 17.98 -11.04 14.03
C ASN A 42 17.95 -10.00 15.14
N LYS A 43 17.33 -10.34 16.26
CA LYS A 43 17.31 -9.48 17.46
C LYS A 43 18.66 -9.56 18.18
N GLY A 44 19.32 -8.43 18.32
CA GLY A 44 20.50 -8.30 19.16
C GLY A 44 20.15 -8.16 20.63
N THR A 45 21.16 -8.21 21.50
CA THR A 45 21.02 -8.10 22.96
C THR A 45 20.47 -6.73 23.40
N ASP A 46 20.66 -5.70 22.58
CA ASP A 46 20.10 -4.34 22.77
C ASP A 46 18.71 -4.15 22.14
N GLY A 47 18.12 -5.24 21.63
CA GLY A 47 16.82 -5.23 20.95
C GLY A 47 16.85 -4.72 19.51
N LYS A 48 18.02 -4.38 18.98
CA LYS A 48 18.18 -3.91 17.59
C LYS A 48 18.41 -5.03 16.60
N LEU A 49 18.34 -4.68 15.33
CA LEU A 49 18.70 -5.57 14.22
C LEU A 49 20.21 -5.86 14.22
N VAL A 50 20.56 -7.13 14.18
CA VAL A 50 21.91 -7.59 13.98
C VAL A 50 21.97 -8.52 12.77
N LEU A 51 22.89 -8.28 11.85
CA LEU A 51 23.08 -9.12 10.68
C LEU A 51 23.75 -10.45 11.13
N ARG A 52 23.06 -11.54 10.83
CA ARG A 52 23.54 -12.92 11.01
C ARG A 52 23.90 -13.52 9.66
N THR A 53 25.15 -13.96 9.52
CA THR A 53 25.67 -14.49 8.25
C THR A 53 26.05 -15.97 8.32
N SER A 54 26.15 -16.54 9.53
CA SER A 54 26.52 -17.94 9.74
C SER A 54 25.69 -18.59 10.87
N ALA A 55 25.63 -19.92 10.86
CA ALA A 55 24.80 -20.69 11.76
C ALA A 55 25.29 -20.71 13.21
N ASP A 56 26.55 -20.43 13.45
CA ASP A 56 27.19 -20.35 14.76
C ASP A 56 26.97 -19.02 15.49
N GLN A 57 26.44 -18.00 14.78
CA GLN A 57 26.03 -16.74 15.40
C GLN A 57 24.66 -16.87 16.11
N PRO A 58 24.39 -16.05 17.16
CA PRO A 58 23.10 -16.06 17.86
C PRO A 58 21.89 -15.92 16.92
N ASP A 59 20.85 -16.72 17.19
CA ASP A 59 19.62 -16.77 16.37
C ASP A 59 18.40 -16.29 17.16
N GLU A 60 18.52 -15.13 17.81
CA GLU A 60 17.44 -14.52 18.55
C GLU A 60 16.39 -13.92 17.61
N SER A 61 15.13 -13.99 18.01
CA SER A 61 13.99 -13.52 17.22
C SER A 61 13.27 -12.37 17.92
N PHE A 62 12.59 -11.53 17.14
CA PHE A 62 11.62 -10.58 17.65
C PHE A 62 10.31 -11.30 17.95
N THR A 63 9.51 -10.78 18.88
CA THR A 63 8.25 -11.39 19.32
C THR A 63 7.08 -10.44 19.12
N ILE A 64 5.95 -11.00 18.72
CA ILE A 64 4.62 -10.38 18.74
C ILE A 64 3.82 -11.07 19.85
N GLU A 65 3.32 -10.31 20.79
CA GLU A 65 2.57 -10.84 21.94
C GLU A 65 1.09 -10.99 21.65
N GLU A 66 0.54 -10.12 20.80
CA GLU A 66 -0.88 -10.09 20.46
C GLU A 66 -1.09 -10.24 18.95
N GLU A 67 -2.12 -10.99 18.56
CA GLU A 67 -2.59 -11.00 17.20
C GLU A 67 -3.24 -9.66 16.84
N PHE A 68 -2.66 -8.92 15.93
CA PHE A 68 -3.18 -7.65 15.47
C PHE A 68 -2.66 -7.31 14.07
N ASN A 69 -3.14 -6.22 13.50
CA ASN A 69 -2.58 -5.66 12.28
C ASN A 69 -1.43 -4.72 12.64
N TYR A 70 -0.29 -4.92 12.02
CA TYR A 70 0.92 -4.13 12.27
C TYR A 70 1.42 -3.44 11.03
N VAL A 71 1.92 -2.23 11.21
CA VAL A 71 2.90 -1.62 10.33
C VAL A 71 4.27 -1.91 10.92
N VAL A 72 5.09 -2.63 10.17
CA VAL A 72 6.47 -2.97 10.54
C VAL A 72 7.41 -2.09 9.73
N GLU A 73 8.28 -1.34 10.38
CA GLU A 73 9.37 -0.63 9.72
C GLU A 73 10.71 -1.14 10.27
N ALA A 74 11.59 -1.57 9.37
CA ALA A 74 12.95 -2.00 9.68
C ALA A 74 13.95 -1.01 9.08
N ASN A 75 14.71 -0.33 9.92
CA ASN A 75 15.75 0.60 9.50
C ASN A 75 17.13 -0.07 9.70
N LEU A 76 17.74 -0.50 8.62
CA LEU A 76 19.02 -1.23 8.65
C LEU A 76 20.21 -0.34 9.02
N PHE A 77 20.11 0.99 8.90
CA PHE A 77 21.18 1.91 9.31
C PHE A 77 21.24 2.11 10.81
N THR A 78 20.08 2.25 11.43
CA THR A 78 19.98 2.50 12.88
C THR A 78 19.82 1.21 13.67
N GLY A 79 19.51 0.10 12.98
CA GLY A 79 19.15 -1.17 13.61
C GLY A 79 17.78 -1.16 14.30
N VAL A 80 16.99 -0.10 14.13
CA VAL A 80 15.71 0.06 14.84
C VAL A 80 14.58 -0.62 14.07
N ILE A 81 13.74 -1.34 14.80
CA ILE A 81 12.45 -1.83 14.33
C ILE A 81 11.35 -1.04 15.01
N THR A 82 10.39 -0.59 14.25
CA THR A 82 9.15 0.00 14.75
C THR A 82 7.99 -0.93 14.41
N LEU A 83 7.21 -1.29 15.42
CA LEU A 83 5.98 -2.07 15.31
C LEU A 83 4.83 -1.18 15.77
N THR A 84 3.98 -0.78 14.86
CA THR A 84 2.81 0.05 15.15
C THR A 84 1.54 -0.74 14.89
N GLN A 85 0.72 -0.93 15.90
CA GLN A 85 -0.61 -1.50 15.73
C GLN A 85 -1.49 -0.54 14.91
N THR A 86 -2.28 -1.09 14.00
CA THR A 86 -3.20 -0.31 13.17
C THR A 86 -4.52 -1.05 12.99
N GLU A 87 -5.62 -0.36 13.17
CA GLU A 87 -6.95 -0.88 12.86
C GLU A 87 -7.23 -0.84 11.35
N ASN A 88 -6.50 0.00 10.62
CA ASN A 88 -6.67 0.21 9.19
C ASN A 88 -5.63 -0.57 8.40
N LEU A 89 -5.92 -1.82 8.06
CA LEU A 89 -5.20 -2.50 6.99
C LEU A 89 -5.43 -1.73 5.69
N ARG A 90 -4.36 -1.21 5.11
CA ARG A 90 -4.42 -0.74 3.74
C ARG A 90 -4.47 -1.97 2.84
N PRO A 91 -5.57 -2.23 2.12
CA PRO A 91 -5.61 -3.34 1.21
C PRO A 91 -4.55 -3.13 0.11
N ALA A 92 -3.72 -4.14 -0.13
CA ALA A 92 -2.81 -4.14 -1.25
C ALA A 92 -3.60 -4.55 -2.51
N TYR A 93 -3.53 -3.73 -3.54
CA TYR A 93 -4.08 -4.04 -4.86
C TYR A 93 -2.94 -4.24 -5.85
N ASP A 94 -3.08 -5.18 -6.76
CA ASP A 94 -2.17 -5.30 -7.89
C ASP A 94 -2.46 -4.21 -8.94
N GLN A 95 -3.73 -3.84 -9.06
CA GLN A 95 -4.20 -2.85 -10.01
C GLN A 95 -5.35 -2.03 -9.43
N LEU A 96 -5.34 -0.72 -9.67
CA LEU A 96 -6.50 0.17 -9.54
C LEU A 96 -6.85 0.79 -10.90
N TYR A 97 -8.09 1.20 -11.06
CA TYR A 97 -8.62 1.73 -12.31
C TYR A 97 -9.22 3.13 -12.09
N PHE A 98 -8.87 4.06 -12.96
CA PHE A 98 -9.57 5.33 -13.07
C PHE A 98 -10.85 5.11 -13.87
N VAL A 99 -11.99 5.58 -13.35
CA VAL A 99 -13.31 5.39 -13.94
C VAL A 99 -14.07 6.71 -13.87
N GLY A 100 -14.45 7.27 -15.01
CA GLY A 100 -15.13 8.56 -15.02
C GLY A 100 -15.86 8.87 -16.32
N GLY A 101 -16.74 9.88 -16.29
CA GLY A 101 -17.48 10.34 -17.45
C GLY A 101 -16.59 10.80 -18.61
N MET A 102 -15.40 11.34 -18.30
CA MET A 102 -14.42 11.78 -19.30
C MET A 102 -13.73 10.63 -20.06
N ASN A 103 -14.01 9.39 -19.74
CA ASN A 103 -13.56 8.18 -20.46
C ASN A 103 -14.71 7.18 -20.64
N ASP A 104 -15.93 7.69 -20.80
CA ASP A 104 -17.14 6.90 -21.02
C ASP A 104 -17.37 5.81 -19.96
N TRP A 105 -16.94 6.08 -18.72
CA TRP A 105 -17.02 5.17 -17.59
C TRP A 105 -16.24 3.85 -17.77
N GLY A 106 -15.31 3.84 -18.72
CA GLY A 106 -14.39 2.72 -18.89
C GLY A 106 -13.41 2.59 -17.73
N PHE A 107 -12.90 1.38 -17.49
CA PHE A 107 -11.91 1.09 -16.46
C PHE A 107 -10.50 1.25 -17.05
N VAL A 108 -9.86 2.39 -16.80
CA VAL A 108 -8.50 2.66 -17.28
C VAL A 108 -7.49 2.31 -16.21
N PRO A 109 -6.56 1.37 -16.47
CA PRO A 109 -5.59 0.94 -15.46
C PRO A 109 -4.68 2.11 -15.05
N MET A 110 -4.52 2.28 -13.74
CA MET A 110 -3.60 3.23 -13.15
C MET A 110 -2.21 2.59 -13.00
N LYS A 111 -1.17 3.38 -13.10
CA LYS A 111 0.20 2.89 -12.90
C LYS A 111 0.52 2.78 -11.41
N LYS A 112 0.78 1.57 -10.95
CA LYS A 112 1.29 1.32 -9.59
C LYS A 112 2.70 1.88 -9.44
N ASP A 113 2.98 2.51 -8.32
CA ASP A 113 4.33 2.99 -8.00
C ASP A 113 5.25 1.81 -7.70
N VAL A 114 6.50 1.92 -8.13
CA VAL A 114 7.49 0.84 -7.94
C VAL A 114 8.07 0.79 -6.53
N LEU A 115 7.94 1.88 -5.77
CA LEU A 115 8.50 2.01 -4.41
C LEU A 115 7.42 1.99 -3.33
N ASP A 116 6.18 2.37 -3.68
CA ASP A 116 5.04 2.37 -2.76
C ASP A 116 3.91 1.51 -3.32
N PRO A 117 3.66 0.31 -2.79
CA PRO A 117 2.64 -0.61 -3.29
C PRO A 117 1.21 -0.11 -3.06
N PHE A 118 1.03 0.95 -2.28
CA PHE A 118 -0.27 1.57 -2.01
C PHE A 118 -0.53 2.83 -2.84
N LEU A 119 0.44 3.23 -3.67
CA LEU A 119 0.34 4.43 -4.50
C LEU A 119 0.12 4.06 -5.97
N PHE A 120 -0.97 4.57 -6.52
CA PHE A 120 -1.33 4.42 -7.92
C PHE A 120 -1.47 5.80 -8.57
N ARG A 121 -1.00 5.93 -9.80
CA ARG A 121 -1.03 7.18 -10.55
C ARG A 121 -1.74 7.00 -11.89
N TYR A 122 -2.55 7.98 -12.23
CA TYR A 122 -3.11 8.15 -13.56
C TYR A 122 -2.82 9.57 -14.01
N ALA A 123 -2.32 9.73 -15.22
CA ALA A 123 -2.02 11.03 -15.79
C ALA A 123 -2.67 11.16 -17.17
N ARG A 124 -3.39 12.23 -17.38
CA ARG A 124 -4.06 12.54 -18.65
C ARG A 124 -4.16 14.04 -18.86
N LEU A 125 -4.09 14.45 -20.11
CA LEU A 125 -4.59 15.74 -20.56
C LEU A 125 -6.11 15.62 -20.76
N PHE A 126 -6.88 16.46 -20.08
CA PHE A 126 -8.31 16.62 -20.32
C PHE A 126 -8.48 17.86 -21.18
N ASP A 127 -9.01 17.71 -22.41
CA ASP A 127 -9.28 18.82 -23.31
C ASP A 127 -10.35 19.76 -22.74
N ALA A 128 -10.42 20.97 -23.27
CA ALA A 128 -11.43 21.94 -22.84
C ALA A 128 -12.85 21.37 -23.04
N GLY A 129 -13.67 21.46 -22.01
CA GLY A 129 -15.02 20.90 -21.97
C GLY A 129 -15.12 19.40 -21.71
N GLN A 130 -14.00 18.74 -21.41
CA GLN A 130 -13.97 17.30 -21.04
C GLN A 130 -13.98 17.08 -19.51
N GLY A 131 -14.60 17.95 -18.77
CA GLY A 131 -14.87 17.73 -17.34
C GLY A 131 -15.80 16.55 -17.12
N GLY A 132 -15.93 16.15 -15.87
CA GLY A 132 -16.85 15.08 -15.50
C GLY A 132 -16.62 14.54 -14.10
N GLU A 133 -17.43 13.59 -13.74
CA GLU A 133 -17.34 12.86 -12.48
C GLU A 133 -16.38 11.69 -12.63
N PHE A 134 -15.68 11.34 -11.55
CA PHE A 134 -14.81 10.16 -11.52
C PHE A 134 -14.73 9.49 -10.15
N LYS A 135 -14.27 8.26 -10.14
CA LYS A 135 -13.99 7.41 -8.98
C LYS A 135 -12.96 6.36 -9.35
N PHE A 136 -12.54 5.50 -8.41
CA PHE A 136 -11.52 4.49 -8.65
C PHE A 136 -12.08 3.09 -8.43
N GLY A 137 -11.89 2.21 -9.42
CA GLY A 137 -12.27 0.80 -9.34
C GLY A 137 -11.15 -0.07 -8.80
N THR A 138 -11.51 -1.14 -8.08
CA THR A 138 -10.54 -2.14 -7.57
C THR A 138 -10.44 -3.39 -8.43
N SER A 139 -11.38 -3.57 -9.36
CA SER A 139 -11.38 -4.67 -10.33
C SER A 139 -11.94 -4.18 -11.65
N GLU A 140 -11.36 -4.62 -12.76
CA GLU A 140 -11.80 -4.24 -14.10
C GLU A 140 -13.24 -4.66 -14.34
N GLY A 141 -14.06 -3.72 -14.83
CA GLY A 141 -15.47 -3.94 -15.16
C GLY A 141 -16.39 -4.15 -13.95
N SER A 142 -15.89 -4.16 -12.72
CA SER A 142 -16.70 -4.35 -11.53
C SER A 142 -17.01 -3.04 -10.80
N TRP A 143 -18.29 -2.78 -10.58
CA TRP A 143 -18.81 -1.63 -9.83
C TRP A 143 -19.03 -1.90 -8.35
N GLU A 144 -18.83 -3.14 -7.90
CA GLU A 144 -19.17 -3.59 -6.55
C GLU A 144 -18.21 -3.16 -5.46
N SER A 145 -16.98 -2.78 -5.84
CA SER A 145 -15.93 -2.41 -4.89
C SER A 145 -15.13 -1.23 -5.47
N MET A 146 -15.37 -0.05 -4.94
CA MET A 146 -14.78 1.18 -5.46
C MET A 146 -14.32 2.11 -4.34
N TYR A 147 -13.28 2.87 -4.61
CA TYR A 147 -12.95 4.06 -3.85
C TYR A 147 -13.73 5.25 -4.41
N LYS A 148 -14.48 5.90 -3.55
CA LYS A 148 -15.34 7.04 -3.88
C LYS A 148 -14.97 8.24 -3.03
N ALA A 149 -15.33 9.43 -3.47
CA ALA A 149 -15.19 10.62 -2.65
C ALA A 149 -15.99 10.48 -1.35
N LYS A 150 -15.47 11.00 -0.25
CA LYS A 150 -16.17 10.98 1.04
C LYS A 150 -17.49 11.76 0.97
N ASN A 151 -17.47 12.88 0.29
CA ASN A 151 -18.61 13.77 0.12
C ASN A 151 -19.19 13.71 -1.31
N ALA A 152 -20.48 13.92 -1.45
CA ALA A 152 -21.10 14.00 -2.76
C ALA A 152 -20.61 15.24 -3.52
N ASN A 153 -20.37 15.09 -4.84
CA ASN A 153 -19.88 16.15 -5.73
C ASN A 153 -18.60 16.83 -5.22
N ALA A 154 -17.69 16.06 -4.60
CA ALA A 154 -16.43 16.57 -4.10
C ALA A 154 -15.61 17.21 -5.22
N ALA A 155 -14.92 18.30 -4.96
CA ALA A 155 -13.97 18.86 -5.91
C ALA A 155 -12.84 17.85 -6.21
N TYR A 156 -12.28 17.87 -7.41
CA TYR A 156 -11.15 17.00 -7.76
C TYR A 156 -9.92 17.19 -6.85
N THR A 157 -9.85 18.32 -6.13
CA THR A 157 -8.80 18.66 -5.15
C THR A 157 -9.08 18.11 -3.76
N ASP A 158 -10.27 17.56 -3.51
CA ASP A 158 -10.58 16.91 -2.24
C ASP A 158 -9.84 15.57 -2.17
N THR A 159 -9.06 15.37 -1.12
CA THR A 159 -8.20 14.20 -0.94
C THR A 159 -8.83 13.10 -0.09
N GLU A 160 -10.03 13.34 0.46
CA GLU A 160 -10.72 12.36 1.28
C GLU A 160 -11.47 11.32 0.45
N MET A 161 -11.11 10.06 0.61
CA MET A 161 -11.76 8.94 -0.06
C MET A 161 -12.26 7.89 0.92
N VAL A 162 -13.30 7.15 0.53
CA VAL A 162 -13.86 6.02 1.26
C VAL A 162 -13.94 4.80 0.35
N PHE A 163 -13.67 3.64 0.92
CA PHE A 163 -13.93 2.38 0.22
C PHE A 163 -15.40 2.02 0.39
N VAL A 164 -16.09 1.81 -0.72
CA VAL A 164 -17.51 1.44 -0.75
C VAL A 164 -17.65 0.07 -1.41
N LYS A 165 -18.23 -0.86 -0.66
CA LYS A 165 -18.66 -2.16 -1.17
C LYS A 165 -20.14 -2.07 -1.53
N GLY A 166 -20.47 -2.39 -2.76
CA GLY A 166 -21.81 -2.13 -3.31
C GLY A 166 -21.92 -0.75 -3.99
N PHE A 167 -23.15 -0.35 -4.28
CA PHE A 167 -23.41 0.82 -5.12
C PHE A 167 -23.52 2.13 -4.32
N ASP A 168 -24.00 2.09 -3.10
CA ASP A 168 -24.30 3.29 -2.30
C ASP A 168 -23.36 3.45 -1.09
N PRO A 169 -22.98 4.69 -0.75
CA PRO A 169 -23.22 5.93 -1.48
C PRO A 169 -22.40 5.99 -2.79
N ASP A 170 -22.96 6.56 -3.86
CA ASP A 170 -22.27 6.72 -5.14
C ASP A 170 -21.65 8.12 -5.30
N ASN A 171 -20.93 8.55 -4.29
CA ASN A 171 -20.19 9.81 -4.30
C ASN A 171 -19.02 9.78 -5.32
N LYS A 172 -18.76 10.92 -5.93
CA LYS A 172 -17.75 11.09 -6.98
C LYS A 172 -17.01 12.39 -6.78
N TRP A 173 -15.78 12.43 -7.29
CA TRP A 173 -15.08 13.69 -7.52
C TRP A 173 -15.56 14.28 -8.84
N VAL A 174 -15.52 15.61 -8.92
CA VAL A 174 -15.92 16.37 -10.09
C VAL A 174 -14.74 17.21 -10.57
N LEU A 175 -14.34 17.03 -11.82
CA LEU A 175 -13.51 17.94 -12.57
C LEU A 175 -14.43 18.81 -13.46
N LYS A 176 -14.48 20.10 -13.24
CA LYS A 176 -15.35 21.02 -14.00
C LYS A 176 -14.74 21.33 -15.36
N ASP A 177 -15.57 21.63 -16.36
CA ASP A 177 -15.12 22.02 -17.69
C ASP A 177 -14.13 23.19 -17.68
N ALA A 178 -14.37 24.18 -16.81
CA ALA A 178 -13.47 25.34 -16.66
C ALA A 178 -12.09 24.99 -16.09
N GLU A 179 -11.92 23.80 -15.52
CA GLU A 179 -10.67 23.31 -14.97
C GLU A 179 -9.88 22.49 -16.00
N CYS A 180 -10.49 22.12 -17.12
CA CYS A 180 -9.87 21.36 -18.21
C CYS A 180 -8.91 22.21 -19.06
N GLY A 181 -8.26 21.59 -20.04
CA GLY A 181 -7.26 22.23 -20.90
C GLY A 181 -5.83 22.12 -20.36
N LYS A 182 -5.61 21.30 -19.33
CA LYS A 182 -4.28 21.03 -18.76
C LYS A 182 -4.14 19.57 -18.33
N ALA A 183 -2.90 19.13 -18.15
CA ALA A 183 -2.60 17.78 -17.69
C ALA A 183 -2.81 17.66 -16.17
N TYR A 184 -3.36 16.56 -15.76
CA TYR A 184 -3.52 16.13 -14.36
C TYR A 184 -2.77 14.83 -14.10
N LYS A 185 -2.32 14.67 -12.86
CA LYS A 185 -1.67 13.45 -12.37
C LYS A 185 -2.11 13.16 -10.95
#